data_bce3d28469006a845389846e130da0de
#
_entry.id   bce3d28469006a845389846e130da0de
#
_cell.length_a   1.000
_cell.length_b   1.000
_cell.length_c   1.000
_cell.angle_alpha   90.00
_cell.angle_beta   90.00
_cell.angle_gamma   90.00
#
_symmetry.space_group_name_H-M   'P 1'
#
loop_
_entity.id
_entity.type
_entity.pdbx_description
1 polymer ?
#
loop_
_entity_poly.entity_id
_entity_poly.type
_entity_poly.pdbx_seq_one_letter_code
_entity_poly.pdbx_strand_id
1 'polypeptide(L)'
;MTIPRNLSILAEYAGTVNAPVLNLTNAGEVTTVSATAATGTINYDVITQSVLYYTTNASGNWTLNIRGNSSTSLNTFMATNQTVTIAFLVTQGSPAFYQSALTIDGNSITPKWQGGTAPTSGNASAIDIYTITVVKTGSATYTAFASQTQFK
;
A
#
# COMPACT_ATOMS: atom_id res chain seq x y z
N MET A 1 13.62 -23.07 33.47
CA MET A 1 13.46 -21.78 32.76
C MET A 1 12.49 -21.99 31.60
N THR A 2 11.25 -21.60 31.78
CA THR A 2 10.21 -21.74 30.73
C THR A 2 10.35 -20.55 29.76
N ILE A 3 10.88 -20.84 28.57
CA ILE A 3 10.85 -19.86 27.46
C ILE A 3 9.37 -19.56 27.18
N PRO A 4 8.97 -18.29 27.11
CA PRO A 4 7.59 -17.94 26.74
C PRO A 4 7.29 -18.52 25.34
N ARG A 5 6.50 -19.58 25.32
CA ARG A 5 6.10 -20.26 24.06
C ARG A 5 5.45 -19.33 23.04
N ASN A 6 4.94 -18.18 23.48
CA ASN A 6 4.22 -17.25 22.62
C ASN A 6 5.12 -16.45 21.65
N LEU A 7 6.40 -16.20 22.01
CA LEU A 7 7.36 -15.53 21.12
C LEU A 7 8.00 -16.49 20.11
N SER A 8 8.20 -17.76 20.47
CA SER A 8 8.72 -18.77 19.55
C SER A 8 7.71 -19.13 18.45
N ILE A 9 6.42 -19.16 18.78
CA ILE A 9 5.34 -19.44 17.82
C ILE A 9 5.23 -18.32 16.77
N LEU A 10 5.36 -17.05 17.14
CA LEU A 10 5.38 -15.93 16.18
C LEU A 10 6.64 -15.92 15.31
N ALA A 11 7.78 -16.42 15.81
CA ALA A 11 9.02 -16.54 15.04
C ALA A 11 9.04 -17.78 14.11
N GLU A 12 8.32 -18.83 14.47
CA GLU A 12 8.17 -20.05 13.66
C GLU A 12 7.14 -19.90 12.53
N TYR A 13 6.14 -19.02 12.71
CA TYR A 13 5.13 -18.71 11.71
C TYR A 13 5.47 -17.41 10.96
N ALA A 14 6.57 -17.41 10.22
CA ALA A 14 6.86 -16.37 9.22
C ALA A 14 5.87 -16.45 8.04
N GLY A 15 4.58 -16.35 8.30
CA GLY A 15 3.57 -16.45 7.25
C GLY A 15 2.18 -16.06 7.72
N THR A 16 1.50 -16.89 8.47
CA THR A 16 0.10 -16.64 8.83
C THR A 16 -0.16 -17.03 10.27
N VAL A 17 -0.56 -16.07 11.11
CA VAL A 17 -1.11 -16.36 12.43
C VAL A 17 -2.60 -16.66 12.23
N ASN A 18 -2.97 -17.94 12.28
CA ASN A 18 -4.35 -18.37 12.23
C ASN A 18 -4.87 -18.55 13.66
N ALA A 19 -5.23 -17.44 14.29
CA ALA A 19 -5.85 -17.43 15.60
C ALA A 19 -7.28 -16.89 15.48
N PRO A 20 -8.25 -17.40 16.23
CA PRO A 20 -9.62 -16.91 16.19
C PRO A 20 -9.72 -15.43 16.63
N VAL A 21 -8.83 -14.99 17.49
CA VAL A 21 -8.69 -13.58 17.90
C VAL A 21 -7.21 -13.29 18.18
N LEU A 22 -6.69 -12.21 17.57
CA LEU A 22 -5.39 -11.65 17.88
C LEU A 22 -5.59 -10.27 18.54
N ASN A 23 -5.34 -10.18 19.84
CA ASN A 23 -5.41 -8.93 20.59
C ASN A 23 -4.04 -8.26 20.59
N LEU A 24 -3.92 -7.13 19.91
CA LEU A 24 -2.73 -6.28 19.90
C LEU A 24 -3.02 -4.98 20.65
N THR A 25 -2.26 -4.67 21.68
CA THR A 25 -2.40 -3.40 22.40
C THR A 25 -1.94 -2.24 21.51
N ASN A 26 -0.88 -2.45 20.75
CA ASN A 26 -0.37 -1.52 19.76
C ASN A 26 0.44 -2.28 18.71
N ALA A 27 0.11 -2.11 17.45
CA ALA A 27 0.88 -2.67 16.33
C ALA A 27 1.62 -1.53 15.63
N GLY A 28 2.96 -1.55 15.70
CA GLY A 28 3.79 -0.65 14.90
C GLY A 28 3.81 -1.11 13.46
N GLU A 29 3.46 -0.22 12.52
CA GLU A 29 3.57 -0.47 11.10
C GLU A 29 4.94 -0.02 10.57
N VAL A 30 5.50 -0.78 9.62
CA VAL A 30 6.77 -0.40 8.99
C VAL A 30 6.50 0.68 7.96
N THR A 31 7.17 1.82 8.12
CA THR A 31 7.14 2.93 7.18
C THR A 31 8.45 3.06 6.45
N THR A 32 8.41 3.07 5.11
CA THR A 32 9.55 3.49 4.28
C THR A 32 9.43 4.97 3.97
N VAL A 33 10.41 5.76 4.41
CA VAL A 33 10.50 7.19 4.09
C VAL A 33 11.57 7.38 3.03
N SER A 34 11.23 8.05 1.93
CA SER A 34 12.15 8.27 0.79
C SER A 34 12.13 9.73 0.35
N ALA A 35 13.31 10.30 0.13
CA ALA A 35 13.49 11.63 -0.45
C ALA A 35 13.36 11.60 -1.99
N THR A 36 12.41 10.83 -2.51
CA THR A 36 12.13 10.69 -3.95
C THR A 36 10.87 11.48 -4.30
N ALA A 37 10.87 12.11 -5.49
CA ALA A 37 9.68 12.76 -6.03
C ALA A 37 8.75 11.72 -6.68
N ALA A 38 7.45 11.83 -6.42
CA ALA A 38 6.47 10.96 -7.07
C ALA A 38 6.34 11.35 -8.56
N THR A 39 6.59 10.37 -9.44
CA THR A 39 6.43 10.48 -10.91
C THR A 39 6.55 9.10 -11.56
N GLY A 40 6.07 8.94 -12.78
CA GLY A 40 6.22 7.71 -13.56
C GLY A 40 5.57 6.49 -12.89
N THR A 41 6.26 5.35 -12.84
CA THR A 41 5.78 4.15 -12.15
C THR A 41 6.46 4.00 -10.79
N ILE A 42 5.66 3.98 -9.74
CA ILE A 42 6.11 3.80 -8.35
C ILE A 42 5.76 2.38 -7.92
N ASN A 43 6.76 1.58 -7.59
CA ASN A 43 6.57 0.24 -7.06
C ASN A 43 6.31 0.31 -5.56
N TYR A 44 5.18 -0.23 -5.13
CA TYR A 44 4.83 -0.40 -3.73
C TYR A 44 5.02 -1.86 -3.34
N ASP A 45 6.03 -2.12 -2.53
CA ASP A 45 6.44 -3.46 -2.12
C ASP A 45 5.80 -3.82 -0.76
N VAL A 46 4.64 -4.51 -0.77
CA VAL A 46 3.85 -4.79 0.44
C VAL A 46 4.56 -5.70 1.46
N ILE A 47 5.60 -6.44 1.04
CA ILE A 47 6.40 -7.28 1.95
C ILE A 47 7.35 -6.42 2.78
N THR A 48 7.70 -5.22 2.32
CA THR A 48 8.73 -4.38 2.95
C THR A 48 8.16 -3.27 3.83
N GLN A 49 6.95 -2.80 3.54
CA GLN A 49 6.32 -1.72 4.31
C GLN A 49 4.78 -1.76 4.23
N SER A 50 4.14 -1.22 5.25
CA SER A 50 2.69 -0.91 5.27
C SER A 50 2.44 0.52 4.81
N VAL A 51 3.42 1.41 5.00
CA VAL A 51 3.34 2.82 4.64
C VAL A 51 4.56 3.21 3.82
N LEU A 52 4.35 3.86 2.67
CA LEU A 52 5.39 4.47 1.85
C LEU A 52 5.20 5.99 1.87
N TYR A 53 6.23 6.75 2.26
CA TYR A 53 6.18 8.20 2.31
C TYR A 53 7.28 8.83 1.44
N TYR A 54 6.87 9.55 0.39
CA TYR A 54 7.74 10.36 -0.44
C TYR A 54 7.74 11.82 0.04
N THR A 55 8.90 12.26 0.56
CA THR A 55 9.06 13.57 1.21
C THR A 55 9.46 14.69 0.25
N THR A 56 9.87 14.37 -0.98
CA THR A 56 10.15 15.37 -2.02
C THR A 56 8.88 15.66 -2.82
N ASN A 57 8.68 16.93 -3.20
CA ASN A 57 7.54 17.36 -4.00
C ASN A 57 7.38 16.48 -5.25
N ALA A 58 6.18 16.00 -5.50
CA ALA A 58 5.85 15.29 -6.72
C ALA A 58 6.23 16.10 -7.95
N SER A 59 6.74 15.45 -8.98
CA SER A 59 7.21 16.10 -10.22
C SER A 59 6.41 15.70 -11.47
N GLY A 60 5.42 14.81 -11.33
CA GLY A 60 4.52 14.38 -12.40
C GLY A 60 3.45 13.44 -11.85
N ASN A 61 2.41 13.19 -12.65
CA ASN A 61 1.43 12.16 -12.33
C ASN A 61 2.11 10.79 -12.35
N TRP A 62 1.58 9.85 -11.57
CA TRP A 62 2.20 8.52 -11.43
C TRP A 62 1.20 7.38 -11.55
N THR A 63 1.74 6.23 -11.90
CA THR A 63 1.09 4.93 -11.74
C THR A 63 1.61 4.29 -10.46
N LEU A 64 0.72 3.89 -9.56
CA LEU A 64 1.11 3.07 -8.40
C LEU A 64 1.04 1.59 -8.80
N ASN A 65 2.16 0.88 -8.69
CA ASN A 65 2.25 -0.56 -8.95
C ASN A 65 2.39 -1.33 -7.64
N ILE A 66 1.32 -1.97 -7.20
CA ILE A 66 1.33 -2.78 -5.97
C ILE A 66 1.81 -4.19 -6.31
N ARG A 67 2.84 -4.66 -5.59
CA ARG A 67 3.42 -6.00 -5.75
C ARG A 67 3.90 -6.55 -4.41
N GLY A 68 4.25 -7.83 -4.33
CA GLY A 68 4.92 -8.37 -3.15
C GLY A 68 6.26 -7.66 -2.89
N ASN A 69 7.20 -7.81 -3.81
CA ASN A 69 8.45 -7.04 -3.92
C ASN A 69 9.04 -7.22 -5.34
N SER A 70 10.33 -6.86 -5.55
CA SER A 70 10.99 -7.01 -6.84
C SER A 70 11.10 -8.46 -7.34
N SER A 71 11.02 -9.45 -6.45
CA SER A 71 11.19 -10.88 -6.75
C SER A 71 9.93 -11.71 -6.52
N THR A 72 8.95 -11.17 -5.82
CA THR A 72 7.72 -11.87 -5.44
C THR A 72 6.51 -11.06 -5.88
N SER A 73 5.63 -11.66 -6.68
CA SER A 73 4.38 -11.02 -7.09
C SER A 73 3.40 -10.92 -5.92
N LEU A 74 2.47 -9.98 -5.98
CA LEU A 74 1.35 -9.93 -5.05
C LEU A 74 0.51 -11.21 -5.14
N ASN A 75 0.39 -11.76 -6.37
CA ASN A 75 -0.32 -13.02 -6.59
C ASN A 75 0.29 -14.19 -5.82
N THR A 76 1.61 -14.25 -5.71
CA THR A 76 2.32 -15.28 -4.94
C THR A 76 2.21 -15.00 -3.43
N PHE A 77 2.31 -13.73 -3.02
CA PHE A 77 2.30 -13.32 -1.62
C PHE A 77 0.93 -13.51 -0.94
N MET A 78 -0.16 -13.14 -1.62
CA MET A 78 -1.52 -13.25 -1.08
C MET A 78 -2.18 -14.57 -1.47
N ALA A 79 -2.84 -15.24 -0.52
CA ALA A 79 -3.80 -16.29 -0.83
C ALA A 79 -5.14 -15.69 -1.32
N THR A 80 -5.93 -16.48 -2.04
CA THR A 80 -7.31 -16.09 -2.39
C THR A 80 -8.12 -15.82 -1.13
N ASN A 81 -8.99 -14.83 -1.16
CA ASN A 81 -9.77 -14.29 -0.05
C ASN A 81 -8.95 -13.54 1.03
N GLN A 82 -7.70 -13.23 0.76
CA GLN A 82 -6.93 -12.30 1.59
C GLN A 82 -7.09 -10.85 1.12
N THR A 83 -6.90 -9.95 2.08
CA THR A 83 -6.95 -8.49 1.87
C THR A 83 -5.68 -7.86 2.41
N VAL A 84 -5.15 -6.87 1.70
CA VAL A 84 -4.08 -5.99 2.17
C VAL A 84 -4.52 -4.54 2.01
N THR A 85 -4.20 -3.70 3.00
CA THR A 85 -4.40 -2.24 2.93
C THR A 85 -3.05 -1.56 3.02
N ILE A 86 -2.83 -0.59 2.16
CA ILE A 86 -1.60 0.20 2.07
C ILE A 86 -1.89 1.68 2.20
N ALA A 87 -0.90 2.46 2.63
CA ALA A 87 -0.93 3.91 2.61
C ALA A 87 0.28 4.45 1.85
N PHE A 88 0.04 5.27 0.83
CA PHE A 88 1.08 6.00 0.10
C PHE A 88 0.92 7.50 0.35
N LEU A 89 1.91 8.10 1.01
CA LEU A 89 1.97 9.51 1.38
C LEU A 89 2.86 10.23 0.39
N VAL A 90 2.36 11.31 -0.19
CA VAL A 90 3.06 12.09 -1.22
C VAL A 90 3.09 13.57 -0.84
N THR A 91 4.29 14.13 -0.75
CA THR A 91 4.47 15.57 -0.62
C THR A 91 4.23 16.25 -1.96
N GLN A 92 3.41 17.28 -1.97
CA GLN A 92 3.03 18.04 -3.15
C GLN A 92 3.68 19.41 -3.17
N GLY A 93 4.12 19.79 -4.36
CA GLY A 93 4.55 21.15 -4.65
C GLY A 93 3.42 22.00 -5.26
N SER A 94 3.81 23.02 -6.01
CA SER A 94 2.91 23.79 -6.88
C SER A 94 3.58 23.88 -8.26
N PRO A 95 3.02 23.23 -9.31
CA PRO A 95 1.74 22.53 -9.34
C PRO A 95 1.75 21.21 -8.53
N ALA A 96 0.55 20.71 -8.19
CA ALA A 96 0.36 19.41 -7.56
C ALA A 96 0.02 18.34 -8.61
N PHE A 97 0.38 17.10 -8.31
CA PHE A 97 0.16 15.95 -9.17
C PHE A 97 -0.66 14.88 -8.44
N TYR A 98 -1.11 13.84 -9.13
CA TYR A 98 -1.99 12.82 -8.58
C TYR A 98 -1.70 11.42 -9.14
N GLN A 99 -2.22 10.41 -8.47
CA GLN A 99 -2.20 9.04 -8.96
C GLN A 99 -3.16 8.90 -10.15
N SER A 100 -2.62 8.74 -11.35
CA SER A 100 -3.40 8.63 -12.58
C SER A 100 -3.78 7.20 -12.94
N ALA A 101 -3.07 6.21 -12.40
CA ALA A 101 -3.32 4.79 -12.67
C ALA A 101 -2.93 3.90 -11.48
N LEU A 102 -3.49 2.70 -11.46
CA LEU A 102 -3.13 1.62 -10.54
C LEU A 102 -2.81 0.36 -11.35
N THR A 103 -1.73 -0.30 -10.99
CA THR A 103 -1.40 -1.64 -11.47
C THR A 103 -1.16 -2.58 -10.30
N ILE A 104 -1.41 -3.87 -10.49
CA ILE A 104 -1.01 -4.94 -9.58
C ILE A 104 -0.14 -5.92 -10.37
N ASP A 105 1.07 -6.15 -9.87
CA ASP A 105 2.07 -6.98 -10.58
C ASP A 105 2.27 -6.54 -12.05
N GLY A 106 2.20 -5.22 -12.32
CA GLY A 106 2.31 -4.62 -13.65
C GLY A 106 1.03 -4.66 -14.50
N ASN A 107 -0.03 -5.33 -14.06
CA ASN A 107 -1.29 -5.42 -14.78
C ASN A 107 -2.25 -4.32 -14.34
N SER A 108 -2.85 -3.60 -15.30
CA SER A 108 -3.77 -2.50 -15.01
C SER A 108 -5.02 -2.97 -14.28
N ILE A 109 -5.43 -2.22 -13.28
CA ILE A 109 -6.67 -2.41 -12.56
C ILE A 109 -7.37 -1.06 -12.36
N THR A 110 -8.69 -1.05 -12.49
CA THR A 110 -9.50 0.13 -12.21
C THR A 110 -10.00 0.06 -10.77
N PRO A 111 -9.46 0.88 -9.85
CA PRO A 111 -9.94 0.88 -8.48
C PRO A 111 -11.33 1.50 -8.37
N LYS A 112 -12.08 1.06 -7.38
CA LYS A 112 -13.31 1.72 -6.95
C LYS A 112 -12.94 2.86 -6.01
N TRP A 113 -13.07 4.08 -6.48
CA TRP A 113 -12.73 5.28 -5.69
C TRP A 113 -13.84 5.63 -4.71
N GLN A 114 -13.45 6.11 -3.54
CA GLN A 114 -14.37 6.68 -2.57
C GLN A 114 -15.15 7.85 -3.24
N GLY A 115 -16.47 7.86 -3.08
CA GLY A 115 -17.35 8.85 -3.75
C GLY A 115 -17.55 8.60 -5.25
N GLY A 116 -17.00 7.49 -5.80
CA GLY A 116 -17.23 7.07 -7.20
C GLY A 116 -16.41 7.82 -8.25
N THR A 117 -15.57 8.78 -7.87
CA THR A 117 -14.79 9.59 -8.82
C THR A 117 -13.29 9.49 -8.53
N ALA A 118 -12.50 9.18 -9.55
CA ALA A 118 -11.06 9.18 -9.45
C ALA A 118 -10.50 10.60 -9.23
N PRO A 119 -9.38 10.76 -8.49
CA PRO A 119 -8.70 12.05 -8.37
C PRO A 119 -8.29 12.60 -9.74
N THR A 120 -8.42 13.90 -9.91
CA THR A 120 -7.96 14.64 -11.11
C THR A 120 -6.88 15.66 -10.78
N SER A 121 -6.57 15.85 -9.50
CA SER A 121 -5.52 16.75 -9.01
C SER A 121 -5.02 16.32 -7.62
N GLY A 122 -3.81 16.75 -7.27
CA GLY A 122 -3.31 16.75 -5.90
C GLY A 122 -3.67 18.05 -5.17
N ASN A 123 -3.31 18.13 -3.89
CA ASN A 123 -3.47 19.32 -3.05
C ASN A 123 -2.15 20.11 -3.00
N ALA A 124 -2.11 21.26 -3.65
CA ALA A 124 -0.88 22.05 -3.80
C ALA A 124 -0.27 22.49 -2.45
N SER A 125 1.07 22.32 -2.35
CA SER A 125 1.86 22.68 -1.16
C SER A 125 1.37 21.98 0.12
N ALA A 126 1.05 20.71 0.01
CA ALA A 126 0.44 19.90 1.06
C ALA A 126 0.91 18.45 1.00
N ILE A 127 0.28 17.56 1.73
CA ILE A 127 0.51 16.11 1.67
C ILE A 127 -0.80 15.43 1.27
N ASP A 128 -0.73 14.57 0.25
CA ASP A 128 -1.83 13.69 -0.12
C ASP A 128 -1.55 12.27 0.37
N ILE A 129 -2.56 11.62 0.93
CA ILE A 129 -2.51 10.22 1.33
C ILE A 129 -3.45 9.42 0.44
N TYR A 130 -2.88 8.44 -0.25
CA TYR A 130 -3.63 7.44 -1.00
C TYR A 130 -3.72 6.18 -0.16
N THR A 131 -4.92 5.84 0.30
CA THR A 131 -5.20 4.58 0.98
C THR A 131 -5.84 3.63 -0.02
N ILE A 132 -5.25 2.43 -0.20
CA ILE A 132 -5.73 1.44 -1.14
C ILE A 132 -5.87 0.10 -0.44
N THR A 133 -7.08 -0.45 -0.50
CA THR A 133 -7.39 -1.80 -0.02
C THR A 133 -7.55 -2.72 -1.24
N VAL A 134 -6.73 -3.77 -1.28
CA VAL A 134 -6.75 -4.78 -2.34
C VAL A 134 -7.28 -6.10 -1.79
N VAL A 135 -8.34 -6.61 -2.37
CA VAL A 135 -8.92 -7.92 -2.08
C VAL A 135 -8.58 -8.88 -3.20
N LYS A 136 -7.90 -9.98 -2.90
CA LYS A 136 -7.62 -11.04 -3.88
C LYS A 136 -8.83 -11.98 -3.96
N THR A 137 -9.52 -11.98 -5.08
CA THR A 137 -10.75 -12.78 -5.29
C THR A 137 -10.50 -14.08 -6.08
N GLY A 138 -9.30 -14.23 -6.65
CA GLY A 138 -8.91 -15.42 -7.40
C GLY A 138 -7.44 -15.34 -7.82
N SER A 139 -6.96 -16.32 -8.60
CA SER A 139 -5.60 -16.27 -9.14
C SER A 139 -5.43 -15.05 -10.03
N ALA A 140 -4.47 -14.18 -9.71
CA ALA A 140 -4.20 -12.90 -10.36
C ALA A 140 -5.47 -12.04 -10.58
N THR A 141 -6.49 -12.21 -9.72
CA THR A 141 -7.76 -11.49 -9.81
C THR A 141 -7.99 -10.69 -8.54
N TYR A 142 -8.24 -9.39 -8.69
CA TYR A 142 -8.30 -8.46 -7.57
C TYR A 142 -9.46 -7.47 -7.72
N THR A 143 -9.97 -7.02 -6.56
CA THR A 143 -10.79 -5.81 -6.45
C THR A 143 -10.03 -4.82 -5.58
N ALA A 144 -9.87 -3.59 -6.07
CA ALA A 144 -9.22 -2.52 -5.34
C ALA A 144 -10.21 -1.40 -4.98
N PHE A 145 -10.12 -0.92 -3.74
CA PHE A 145 -10.85 0.25 -3.24
C PHE A 145 -9.83 1.31 -2.88
N ALA A 146 -10.03 2.54 -3.33
CA ALA A 146 -9.07 3.62 -3.16
C ALA A 146 -9.70 4.91 -2.67
N SER A 147 -8.94 5.66 -1.89
CA SER A 147 -9.27 7.03 -1.50
C SER A 147 -8.05 7.92 -1.58
N GLN A 148 -8.26 9.21 -1.82
CA GLN A 148 -7.29 10.28 -1.64
C GLN A 148 -7.77 11.18 -0.51
N THR A 149 -6.92 11.37 0.50
CA THR A 149 -7.15 12.32 1.60
C THR A 149 -6.08 13.40 1.53
N GLN A 150 -6.51 14.66 1.60
CA GLN A 150 -5.65 15.84 1.43
C GLN A 150 -5.40 16.49 2.80
N PHE A 151 -4.12 16.69 3.15
CA PHE A 151 -3.70 17.31 4.40
C PHE A 151 -2.88 18.56 4.10
N LYS A 152 -3.23 19.68 4.77
CA LYS A 152 -2.56 20.96 4.61
C LYS A 152 -2.30 21.62 5.96
#